data_dd2305daf8befe04655480b879653d9f
#
_entry.id   dd2305daf8befe04655480b879653d9f
#
_cell.length_a   1.000
_cell.length_b   1.000
_cell.length_c   1.000
_cell.angle_alpha   90.00
_cell.angle_beta   90.00
_cell.angle_gamma   90.00
#
_symmetry.space_group_name_H-M   'P 1'
#
loop_
_entity.id
_entity.type
_entity.pdbx_description
1 polymer ?
#
loop_
_entity_poly.entity_id
_entity_poly.type
_entity_poly.pdbx_seq_one_letter_code
_entity_poly.pdbx_strand_id
1 'polypeptide(L)'
;YLNEIIGNDRILYDKKVLLVGGGSLGSYVAPELVKNGASDIVLYDGDKLYDENRMRWVFGGLGINSNKANILGLCLEMIHPQVHTEIHENNLDEEALKSELQSVDLIIFTIGSSDMQLRFNRVLSELHCKIPVFFVWLEAGGQYSHILTVNYEKQGCFECLYTNADGELVNNRSMLNTEAQLESSLVRNGCGGTRAAYGTSVLLRTVAVLLNIMQKVISGEIENNTLIDILSDKVSYPAHIIPMEGCNCCGNRKKLQMCEAETSK
;
A
#
# COMPACT_ATOMS: atom_id res chain seq x y z
N TYR A 1 14.07 1.79 -26.23
CA TYR A 1 13.19 0.92 -27.00
C TYR A 1 12.14 0.23 -26.12
N LEU A 2 12.53 -0.57 -25.09
CA LEU A 2 11.55 -1.28 -24.25
C LEU A 2 10.59 -0.31 -23.55
N ASN A 3 11.09 0.82 -23.06
CA ASN A 3 10.28 1.82 -22.41
C ASN A 3 9.35 2.60 -23.39
N GLU A 4 9.63 2.60 -24.68
CA GLU A 4 8.78 3.24 -25.68
C GLU A 4 7.54 2.39 -26.01
N ILE A 5 7.63 1.06 -25.81
CA ILE A 5 6.54 0.13 -26.10
C ILE A 5 5.35 0.33 -25.14
N ILE A 6 5.60 0.73 -23.89
CA ILE A 6 4.53 0.95 -22.90
C ILE A 6 3.79 2.28 -23.07
N GLY A 7 4.23 3.13 -24.00
CA GLY A 7 3.51 4.35 -24.36
C GLY A 7 3.27 5.28 -23.17
N ASN A 8 2.01 5.66 -22.97
CA ASN A 8 1.62 6.60 -21.89
C ASN A 8 1.64 5.97 -20.48
N ASP A 9 1.79 4.65 -20.38
CA ASP A 9 1.84 3.96 -19.09
C ASP A 9 3.22 4.03 -18.41
N ARG A 10 4.15 4.83 -18.95
CA ARG A 10 5.50 5.08 -18.40
C ARG A 10 5.50 5.97 -17.14
N ILE A 11 4.49 5.83 -16.32
CA ILE A 11 4.29 6.68 -15.13
C ILE A 11 5.40 6.54 -14.08
N LEU A 12 6.06 5.38 -14.07
CA LEU A 12 7.13 5.07 -13.12
C LEU A 12 8.53 5.15 -13.74
N TYR A 13 8.64 5.70 -14.94
CA TYR A 13 9.93 5.78 -15.61
C TYR A 13 10.96 6.49 -14.71
N ASP A 14 12.09 5.81 -14.51
CA ASP A 14 13.21 6.30 -13.71
C ASP A 14 12.86 6.56 -12.22
N LYS A 15 11.84 5.86 -11.70
CA LYS A 15 11.41 5.98 -10.31
C LYS A 15 11.97 4.84 -9.46
N LYS A 16 12.40 5.18 -8.24
CA LYS A 16 12.71 4.24 -7.17
C LYS A 16 11.50 4.08 -6.27
N VAL A 17 11.01 2.85 -6.13
CA VAL A 17 9.78 2.54 -5.39
C VAL A 17 10.10 1.68 -4.16
N LEU A 18 9.67 2.12 -2.99
CA LEU A 18 9.64 1.29 -1.78
C LEU A 18 8.34 0.49 -1.75
N LEU A 19 8.43 -0.83 -1.87
CA LEU A 19 7.32 -1.76 -1.72
C LEU A 19 7.46 -2.53 -0.40
N VAL A 20 6.50 -2.37 0.49
CA VAL A 20 6.46 -3.03 1.78
C VAL A 20 5.42 -4.15 1.77
N GLY A 21 5.90 -5.40 1.81
CA GLY A 21 5.11 -6.62 1.71
C GLY A 21 5.17 -7.26 0.32
N GLY A 22 5.77 -8.45 0.21
CA GLY A 22 5.83 -9.31 -0.98
C GLY A 22 4.81 -10.45 -0.93
N GLY A 23 3.75 -10.30 -0.11
CA GLY A 23 2.67 -11.28 0.04
C GLY A 23 1.77 -11.39 -1.19
N SER A 24 0.53 -11.82 -0.98
CA SER A 24 -0.42 -12.01 -2.09
C SER A 24 -0.56 -10.77 -2.95
N LEU A 25 -0.86 -9.61 -2.35
CA LEU A 25 -1.06 -8.37 -3.12
C LEU A 25 0.25 -7.82 -3.67
N GLY A 26 1.29 -7.71 -2.82
CA GLY A 26 2.58 -7.15 -3.23
C GLY A 26 3.25 -7.93 -4.34
N SER A 27 3.09 -9.27 -4.37
CA SER A 27 3.64 -10.09 -5.47
C SER A 27 3.00 -9.79 -6.83
N TYR A 28 1.73 -9.36 -6.86
CA TYR A 28 1.08 -8.90 -8.09
C TYR A 28 1.41 -7.44 -8.43
N VAL A 29 1.65 -6.60 -7.42
CA VAL A 29 2.05 -5.20 -7.63
C VAL A 29 3.46 -5.10 -8.21
N ALA A 30 4.44 -5.80 -7.63
CA ALA A 30 5.85 -5.66 -7.97
C ALA A 30 6.17 -5.85 -9.48
N PRO A 31 5.70 -6.90 -10.17
CA PRO A 31 5.93 -7.06 -11.60
C PRO A 31 5.37 -5.92 -12.43
N GLU A 32 4.21 -5.39 -12.03
CA GLU A 32 3.56 -4.31 -12.77
C GLU A 32 4.28 -2.97 -12.56
N LEU A 33 4.91 -2.73 -11.40
CA LEU A 33 5.77 -1.56 -11.21
C LEU A 33 6.92 -1.55 -12.24
N VAL A 34 7.62 -2.68 -12.37
CA VAL A 34 8.71 -2.84 -13.33
C VAL A 34 8.23 -2.70 -14.78
N LYS A 35 7.12 -3.32 -15.14
CA LYS A 35 6.52 -3.22 -16.48
C LYS A 35 6.07 -1.80 -16.82
N ASN A 36 5.72 -0.98 -15.82
CA ASN A 36 5.37 0.43 -15.97
C ASN A 36 6.57 1.38 -15.82
N GLY A 37 7.78 0.86 -15.83
CA GLY A 37 9.01 1.62 -16.00
C GLY A 37 9.79 1.94 -14.74
N ALA A 38 9.42 1.41 -13.56
CA ALA A 38 10.23 1.58 -12.36
C ALA A 38 11.64 1.04 -12.58
N SER A 39 12.65 1.87 -12.30
CA SER A 39 14.07 1.51 -12.48
C SER A 39 14.61 0.77 -11.26
N ASP A 40 14.10 1.11 -10.08
CA ASP A 40 14.59 0.60 -8.81
C ASP A 40 13.43 0.18 -7.91
N ILE A 41 13.53 -1.00 -7.33
CA ILE A 41 12.56 -1.54 -6.36
C ILE A 41 13.28 -1.88 -5.06
N VAL A 42 12.93 -1.19 -3.98
CA VAL A 42 13.29 -1.58 -2.61
C VAL A 42 12.16 -2.41 -2.04
N LEU A 43 12.41 -3.65 -1.68
CA LEU A 43 11.37 -4.59 -1.23
C LEU A 43 11.68 -5.14 0.16
N TYR A 44 10.73 -4.98 1.08
CA TYR A 44 10.76 -5.55 2.43
C TYR A 44 9.68 -6.62 2.59
N ASP A 45 10.07 -7.85 2.91
CA ASP A 45 9.19 -8.92 3.38
C ASP A 45 9.98 -9.97 4.16
N GLY A 46 9.71 -10.15 5.46
CA GLY A 46 10.40 -11.10 6.32
C GLY A 46 9.89 -12.54 6.23
N ASP A 47 8.80 -12.77 5.52
CA ASP A 47 8.15 -14.07 5.47
C ASP A 47 8.77 -15.01 4.43
N LYS A 48 8.61 -16.32 4.69
CA LYS A 48 8.85 -17.35 3.69
C LYS A 48 7.59 -17.66 2.89
N LEU A 49 7.80 -18.11 1.65
CA LEU A 49 6.72 -18.61 0.80
C LEU A 49 6.42 -20.06 1.19
N TYR A 50 5.18 -20.32 1.61
CA TYR A 50 4.69 -21.66 1.95
C TYR A 50 3.73 -22.19 0.87
N ASP A 51 3.50 -23.49 0.87
CA ASP A 51 2.63 -24.14 -0.12
C ASP A 51 1.20 -23.57 -0.15
N GLU A 52 0.68 -23.14 0.99
CA GLU A 52 -0.62 -22.48 1.14
C GLU A 52 -0.70 -21.08 0.50
N ASN A 53 0.42 -20.47 0.14
CA ASN A 53 0.47 -19.20 -0.58
C ASN A 53 0.33 -19.39 -2.10
N ARG A 54 0.63 -20.58 -2.61
CA ARG A 54 0.76 -20.93 -4.03
C ARG A 54 -0.34 -20.35 -4.92
N MET A 55 -1.60 -20.49 -4.50
CA MET A 55 -2.75 -20.07 -5.30
C MET A 55 -3.02 -18.56 -5.29
N ARG A 56 -2.31 -17.81 -4.45
CA ARG A 56 -2.48 -16.35 -4.28
C ARG A 56 -1.20 -15.56 -4.48
N TRP A 57 -0.11 -16.25 -4.79
CA TRP A 57 1.17 -15.61 -5.09
C TRP A 57 1.41 -15.64 -6.59
N VAL A 58 1.87 -14.52 -7.18
CA VAL A 58 1.88 -14.32 -8.64
C VAL A 58 2.66 -15.39 -9.41
N PHE A 59 3.76 -15.89 -8.84
CA PHE A 59 4.59 -16.94 -9.47
C PHE A 59 4.28 -18.36 -8.93
N GLY A 60 3.11 -18.53 -8.30
CA GLY A 60 2.66 -19.83 -7.81
C GLY A 60 3.58 -20.43 -6.78
N GLY A 61 4.05 -21.65 -7.02
CA GLY A 61 4.92 -22.39 -6.11
C GLY A 61 6.42 -22.16 -6.33
N LEU A 62 6.82 -21.20 -7.14
CA LEU A 62 8.23 -20.90 -7.38
C LEU A 62 8.87 -20.40 -6.08
N GLY A 63 9.89 -21.10 -5.60
CA GLY A 63 10.63 -20.72 -4.39
C GLY A 63 9.95 -21.08 -3.08
N ILE A 64 9.11 -22.11 -3.03
CA ILE A 64 8.55 -22.66 -1.76
C ILE A 64 9.69 -22.88 -0.74
N ASN A 65 9.46 -22.45 0.51
CA ASN A 65 10.38 -22.40 1.64
C ASN A 65 11.49 -21.32 1.56
N SER A 66 11.58 -20.55 0.49
CA SER A 66 12.48 -19.40 0.40
C SER A 66 11.79 -18.12 0.89
N ASN A 67 12.56 -17.08 1.18
CA ASN A 67 12.01 -15.77 1.52
C ASN A 67 11.27 -15.17 0.33
N LYS A 68 10.10 -14.55 0.59
CA LYS A 68 9.23 -13.97 -0.45
C LYS A 68 9.90 -12.83 -1.20
N ALA A 69 10.56 -11.91 -0.47
CA ALA A 69 11.22 -10.77 -1.09
C ALA A 69 12.34 -11.21 -2.02
N ASN A 70 13.15 -12.19 -1.60
CA ASN A 70 14.27 -12.71 -2.40
C ASN A 70 13.76 -13.31 -3.73
N ILE A 71 12.80 -14.22 -3.68
CA ILE A 71 12.26 -14.84 -4.90
C ILE A 71 11.60 -13.78 -5.80
N LEU A 72 10.88 -12.84 -5.20
CA LEU A 72 10.23 -11.78 -5.97
C LEU A 72 11.27 -10.90 -6.68
N GLY A 73 12.35 -10.49 -6.01
CA GLY A 73 13.44 -9.73 -6.60
C GLY A 73 14.07 -10.44 -7.81
N LEU A 74 14.42 -11.72 -7.66
CA LEU A 74 14.94 -12.53 -8.77
C LEU A 74 13.97 -12.57 -9.97
N CYS A 75 12.67 -12.68 -9.71
CA CYS A 75 11.66 -12.66 -10.77
C CYS A 75 11.56 -11.30 -11.47
N LEU A 76 11.70 -10.20 -10.73
CA LEU A 76 11.68 -8.85 -11.31
C LEU A 76 12.86 -8.62 -12.25
N GLU A 77 14.05 -9.06 -11.88
CA GLU A 77 15.24 -9.02 -12.74
C GLU A 77 15.09 -9.87 -14.01
N MET A 78 14.35 -10.98 -13.94
CA MET A 78 13.99 -11.77 -15.12
C MET A 78 13.00 -11.05 -16.05
N ILE A 79 12.07 -10.25 -15.50
CA ILE A 79 11.12 -9.45 -16.30
C ILE A 79 11.86 -8.33 -17.03
N HIS A 80 12.76 -7.63 -16.33
CA HIS A 80 13.53 -6.53 -16.90
C HIS A 80 14.97 -6.53 -16.36
N PRO A 81 15.94 -7.03 -17.14
CA PRO A 81 17.33 -7.20 -16.65
C PRO A 81 18.04 -5.91 -16.23
N GLN A 82 17.47 -4.74 -16.51
CA GLN A 82 18.04 -3.45 -16.11
C GLN A 82 17.39 -2.88 -14.84
N VAL A 83 16.36 -3.55 -14.29
CA VAL A 83 15.81 -3.12 -13.01
C VAL A 83 16.82 -3.42 -11.90
N HIS A 84 17.00 -2.47 -11.01
CA HIS A 84 17.76 -2.70 -9.79
C HIS A 84 16.83 -3.09 -8.65
N THR A 85 17.13 -4.21 -7.97
CA THR A 85 16.34 -4.67 -6.83
C THR A 85 17.17 -4.64 -5.55
N GLU A 86 16.73 -3.90 -4.57
CA GLU A 86 17.27 -3.88 -3.21
C GLU A 86 16.36 -4.70 -2.30
N ILE A 87 16.82 -5.89 -1.91
CA ILE A 87 15.98 -6.89 -1.24
C ILE A 87 16.32 -7.00 0.23
N HIS A 88 15.31 -6.84 1.08
CA HIS A 88 15.39 -7.00 2.53
C HIS A 88 14.53 -8.18 2.97
N GLU A 89 15.19 -9.26 3.43
CA GLU A 89 14.54 -10.48 3.95
C GLU A 89 14.03 -10.35 5.39
N ASN A 90 13.72 -9.13 5.81
CA ASN A 90 13.18 -8.78 7.11
C ASN A 90 11.99 -7.83 6.95
N ASN A 91 11.21 -7.69 8.00
CA ASN A 91 10.15 -6.70 8.04
C ASN A 91 10.75 -5.29 8.14
N LEU A 92 10.14 -4.34 7.45
CA LEU A 92 10.47 -2.92 7.60
C LEU A 92 10.22 -2.50 9.05
N ASP A 93 11.15 -1.76 9.63
CA ASP A 93 10.98 -1.05 10.89
C ASP A 93 10.98 0.47 10.68
N GLU A 94 10.80 1.22 11.77
CA GLU A 94 10.71 2.68 11.70
C GLU A 94 12.04 3.35 11.30
N GLU A 95 13.17 2.77 11.70
CA GLU A 95 14.49 3.32 11.37
C GLU A 95 14.85 3.07 9.92
N ALA A 96 14.59 1.87 9.42
CA ALA A 96 14.75 1.56 8.02
C ALA A 96 13.82 2.44 7.16
N LEU A 97 12.55 2.63 7.55
CA LEU A 97 11.65 3.54 6.85
C LEU A 97 12.23 4.95 6.74
N LYS A 98 12.74 5.51 7.83
CA LYS A 98 13.37 6.85 7.84
C LYS A 98 14.57 6.94 6.89
N SER A 99 15.36 5.87 6.82
CA SER A 99 16.51 5.79 5.89
C SER A 99 16.04 5.77 4.44
N GLU A 100 15.04 4.95 4.11
CA GLU A 100 14.53 4.81 2.75
C GLU A 100 13.95 6.12 2.19
N LEU A 101 13.32 6.94 3.03
CA LEU A 101 12.75 8.24 2.63
C LEU A 101 13.74 9.18 1.94
N GLN A 102 15.04 8.96 2.09
CA GLN A 102 16.07 9.80 1.48
C GLN A 102 16.30 9.48 -0.01
N SER A 103 15.84 8.34 -0.49
CA SER A 103 16.21 7.83 -1.81
C SER A 103 15.05 7.37 -2.68
N VAL A 104 13.84 7.21 -2.13
CA VAL A 104 12.69 6.69 -2.87
C VAL A 104 11.75 7.78 -3.36
N ASP A 105 11.11 7.56 -4.49
CA ASP A 105 10.13 8.48 -5.09
C ASP A 105 8.68 8.16 -4.70
N LEU A 106 8.41 6.91 -4.33
CA LEU A 106 7.07 6.39 -4.02
C LEU A 106 7.15 5.34 -2.92
N ILE A 107 6.09 5.26 -2.10
CA ILE A 107 5.96 4.23 -1.06
C ILE A 107 4.63 3.50 -1.23
N ILE A 108 4.68 2.18 -1.24
CA ILE A 108 3.49 1.33 -1.36
C ILE A 108 3.50 0.30 -0.22
N PHE A 109 2.48 0.36 0.62
CA PHE A 109 2.23 -0.62 1.68
C PHE A 109 1.18 -1.63 1.20
N THR A 110 1.55 -2.91 1.16
CA THR A 110 0.69 -4.04 0.82
C THR A 110 0.63 -5.08 1.95
N ILE A 111 0.99 -4.65 3.16
CA ILE A 111 0.96 -5.48 4.36
C ILE A 111 -0.47 -5.59 4.93
N GLY A 112 -0.82 -6.78 5.44
CA GLY A 112 -2.16 -7.03 6.01
C GLY A 112 -2.34 -6.56 7.46
N SER A 113 -1.30 -6.00 8.10
CA SER A 113 -1.36 -5.56 9.50
C SER A 113 -1.73 -4.08 9.59
N SER A 114 -2.94 -3.80 10.07
CA SER A 114 -3.41 -2.43 10.32
C SER A 114 -2.54 -1.71 11.36
N ASP A 115 -2.08 -2.43 12.39
CA ASP A 115 -1.25 -1.85 13.46
C ASP A 115 0.10 -1.36 12.91
N MET A 116 0.73 -2.15 12.05
CA MET A 116 1.98 -1.74 11.41
C MET A 116 1.76 -0.55 10.47
N GLN A 117 0.69 -0.54 9.71
CA GLN A 117 0.34 0.58 8.83
C GLN A 117 0.06 1.86 9.64
N LEU A 118 -0.62 1.76 10.79
CA LEU A 118 -0.82 2.90 11.71
C LEU A 118 0.51 3.44 12.25
N ARG A 119 1.43 2.56 12.65
CA ARG A 119 2.76 2.96 13.11
C ARG A 119 3.53 3.70 12.01
N PHE A 120 3.62 3.16 10.81
CA PHE A 120 4.28 3.81 9.69
C PHE A 120 3.60 5.13 9.29
N ASN A 121 2.26 5.17 9.32
CA ASN A 121 1.52 6.41 9.08
C ASN A 121 1.90 7.51 10.07
N ARG A 122 2.11 7.19 11.36
CA ARG A 122 2.55 8.16 12.38
C ARG A 122 3.96 8.67 12.10
N VAL A 123 4.91 7.77 11.84
CA VAL A 123 6.28 8.13 11.48
C VAL A 123 6.33 9.06 10.27
N LEU A 124 5.62 8.70 9.19
CA LEU A 124 5.57 9.51 7.96
C LEU A 124 4.91 10.87 8.21
N SER A 125 3.91 10.90 9.10
CA SER A 125 3.23 12.13 9.51
C SER A 125 4.14 13.06 10.31
N GLU A 126 4.89 12.54 11.28
CA GLU A 126 5.85 13.28 12.09
C GLU A 126 7.00 13.87 11.26
N LEU A 127 7.44 13.12 10.26
CA LEU A 127 8.48 13.55 9.32
C LEU A 127 7.98 14.47 8.21
N HIS A 128 6.69 14.79 8.18
CA HIS A 128 6.08 15.57 7.10
C HIS A 128 6.47 15.05 5.71
N CYS A 129 6.33 13.73 5.52
CA CYS A 129 6.76 13.05 4.31
C CYS A 129 6.10 13.66 3.07
N LYS A 130 6.92 14.08 2.10
CA LYS A 130 6.47 14.69 0.83
C LYS A 130 6.31 13.67 -0.29
N ILE A 131 6.79 12.46 -0.07
CA ILE A 131 6.73 11.38 -1.04
C ILE A 131 5.29 10.85 -1.07
N PRO A 132 4.69 10.60 -2.25
CA PRO A 132 3.38 9.97 -2.36
C PRO A 132 3.38 8.58 -1.71
N VAL A 133 2.41 8.33 -0.84
CA VAL A 133 2.25 7.06 -0.11
C VAL A 133 0.93 6.41 -0.49
N PHE A 134 0.99 5.12 -0.77
CA PHE A 134 -0.17 4.30 -1.10
C PHE A 134 -0.30 3.17 -0.07
N PHE A 135 -1.41 3.17 0.66
CA PHE A 135 -1.82 2.03 1.48
C PHE A 135 -2.82 1.22 0.68
N VAL A 136 -2.53 -0.06 0.48
CA VAL A 136 -3.36 -0.94 -0.35
C VAL A 136 -3.66 -2.22 0.41
N TRP A 137 -4.95 -2.55 0.55
CA TRP A 137 -5.36 -3.75 1.29
C TRP A 137 -6.60 -4.40 0.69
N LEU A 138 -6.79 -5.66 1.06
CA LEU A 138 -7.92 -6.49 0.64
C LEU A 138 -8.72 -6.89 1.88
N GLU A 139 -10.02 -6.96 1.73
CA GLU A 139 -10.86 -7.57 2.73
C GLU A 139 -11.02 -9.08 2.52
N ALA A 140 -11.32 -9.80 3.59
CA ALA A 140 -11.65 -11.21 3.52
C ALA A 140 -12.83 -11.46 2.56
N GLY A 141 -12.82 -12.58 1.85
CA GLY A 141 -13.83 -12.90 0.85
C GLY A 141 -13.57 -12.28 -0.52
N GLY A 142 -12.66 -11.31 -0.64
CA GLY A 142 -12.27 -10.68 -1.91
C GLY A 142 -13.37 -9.88 -2.61
N GLN A 143 -14.39 -9.47 -1.88
CA GLN A 143 -15.45 -8.61 -2.43
C GLN A 143 -15.00 -7.15 -2.47
N TYR A 144 -14.17 -6.76 -1.53
CA TYR A 144 -13.70 -5.38 -1.38
C TYR A 144 -12.18 -5.33 -1.32
N SER A 145 -11.64 -4.28 -1.92
CA SER A 145 -10.26 -3.85 -1.72
C SER A 145 -10.20 -2.33 -1.72
N HIS A 146 -9.11 -1.80 -1.20
CA HIS A 146 -9.00 -0.39 -0.93
C HIS A 146 -7.63 0.14 -1.33
N ILE A 147 -7.61 1.38 -1.79
CA ILE A 147 -6.40 2.14 -2.03
C ILE A 147 -6.57 3.49 -1.34
N LEU A 148 -5.67 3.81 -0.45
CA LEU A 148 -5.59 5.11 0.18
C LEU A 148 -4.33 5.82 -0.30
N THR A 149 -4.48 6.99 -0.93
CA THR A 149 -3.37 7.86 -1.28
C THR A 149 -3.17 8.90 -0.19
N VAL A 150 -1.94 9.05 0.28
CA VAL A 150 -1.60 10.04 1.32
C VAL A 150 -0.42 10.90 0.88
N ASN A 151 -0.64 12.21 0.96
CA ASN A 151 0.40 13.22 0.99
C ASN A 151 0.34 13.88 2.37
N TYR A 152 1.40 13.79 3.14
CA TYR A 152 1.41 14.28 4.52
C TYR A 152 1.53 15.82 4.63
N GLU A 153 1.61 16.54 3.54
CA GLU A 153 1.38 17.99 3.50
C GLU A 153 -0.11 18.36 3.50
N LYS A 154 -0.99 17.37 3.25
CA LYS A 154 -2.46 17.52 3.23
C LYS A 154 -3.07 16.90 4.49
N GLN A 155 -4.34 17.23 4.73
CA GLN A 155 -5.12 16.61 5.80
C GLN A 155 -5.78 15.31 5.34
N GLY A 156 -6.07 14.43 6.31
CA GLY A 156 -6.59 13.10 6.07
C GLY A 156 -5.44 12.10 5.90
N CYS A 157 -5.37 11.12 6.80
CA CYS A 157 -4.32 10.11 6.79
C CYS A 157 -4.90 8.73 7.11
N PHE A 158 -4.08 7.70 7.11
CA PHE A 158 -4.53 6.33 7.40
C PHE A 158 -5.21 6.21 8.78
N GLU A 159 -4.69 6.91 9.80
CA GLU A 159 -5.29 6.91 11.15
C GLU A 159 -6.69 7.53 11.18
N CYS A 160 -7.02 8.45 10.27
CA CYS A 160 -8.37 9.00 10.17
C CYS A 160 -9.44 7.95 9.89
N LEU A 161 -9.09 6.81 9.32
CA LEU A 161 -10.02 5.70 9.07
C LEU A 161 -10.48 5.03 10.36
N TYR A 162 -9.71 5.15 11.42
CA TYR A 162 -9.95 4.49 12.71
C TYR A 162 -10.36 5.46 13.82
N THR A 163 -10.12 6.75 13.65
CA THR A 163 -10.32 7.76 14.69
C THR A 163 -11.76 8.28 14.70
N ASN A 164 -12.36 8.46 15.87
CA ASN A 164 -13.60 9.20 16.08
C ASN A 164 -13.33 10.70 16.34
N ALA A 165 -14.40 11.47 16.58
CA ALA A 165 -14.29 12.91 16.88
C ALA A 165 -13.52 13.21 18.18
N ASP A 166 -13.52 12.27 19.12
CA ASP A 166 -12.85 12.42 20.43
C ASP A 166 -11.39 11.98 20.39
N GLY A 167 -10.90 11.48 19.25
CA GLY A 167 -9.52 11.04 19.07
C GLY A 167 -9.26 9.58 19.44
N GLU A 168 -10.30 8.82 19.75
CA GLU A 168 -10.19 7.40 20.05
C GLU A 168 -10.18 6.55 18.77
N LEU A 169 -9.37 5.47 18.76
CA LEU A 169 -9.28 4.51 17.66
C LEU A 169 -10.40 3.46 17.76
N VAL A 170 -11.62 3.87 17.51
CA VAL A 170 -12.82 3.01 17.64
C VAL A 170 -13.61 2.85 16.34
N ASN A 171 -13.40 3.73 15.35
CA ASN A 171 -14.01 3.60 14.05
C ASN A 171 -13.23 2.60 13.18
N ASN A 172 -13.93 1.96 12.25
CA ASN A 172 -13.28 1.18 11.21
C ASN A 172 -13.91 1.48 9.85
N ARG A 173 -13.50 2.61 9.26
CA ARG A 173 -13.88 3.00 7.89
C ARG A 173 -13.00 2.34 6.83
N SER A 174 -12.06 1.49 7.25
CA SER A 174 -11.18 0.73 6.36
C SER A 174 -11.79 -0.62 5.95
N MET A 175 -13.01 -0.94 6.38
CA MET A 175 -13.69 -2.20 6.14
C MET A 175 -15.14 -1.96 5.75
N LEU A 176 -15.59 -2.59 4.68
CA LEU A 176 -16.97 -2.59 4.18
C LEU A 176 -17.69 -3.91 4.45
N ASN A 177 -16.97 -4.99 4.72
CA ASN A 177 -17.56 -6.25 5.11
C ASN A 177 -18.35 -6.12 6.41
N THR A 178 -19.53 -6.72 6.45
CA THR A 178 -20.24 -6.96 7.70
C THR A 178 -19.55 -8.07 8.50
N GLU A 179 -19.81 -8.15 9.81
CA GLU A 179 -19.28 -9.22 10.66
C GLU A 179 -19.60 -10.62 10.11
N ALA A 180 -20.83 -10.84 9.66
CA ALA A 180 -21.23 -12.11 9.06
C ALA A 180 -20.47 -12.46 7.77
N GLN A 181 -20.18 -11.45 6.93
CA GLN A 181 -19.36 -11.63 5.72
C GLN A 181 -17.91 -11.95 6.09
N LEU A 182 -17.36 -11.28 7.10
CA LEU A 182 -16.03 -11.53 7.60
C LEU A 182 -15.89 -12.96 8.11
N GLU A 183 -16.78 -13.39 9.01
CA GLU A 183 -16.77 -14.74 9.57
C GLU A 183 -16.89 -15.83 8.50
N SER A 184 -17.77 -15.66 7.51
CA SER A 184 -17.96 -16.61 6.42
C SER A 184 -16.77 -16.70 5.47
N SER A 185 -15.92 -15.69 5.46
CA SER A 185 -14.76 -15.57 4.57
C SER A 185 -13.45 -16.04 5.21
N LEU A 186 -13.49 -16.44 6.47
CA LEU A 186 -12.32 -16.94 7.18
C LEU A 186 -12.22 -18.45 7.05
N VAL A 187 -11.05 -18.92 6.65
CA VAL A 187 -10.74 -20.36 6.52
C VAL A 187 -9.69 -20.74 7.56
N ARG A 188 -9.96 -21.81 8.28
CA ARG A 188 -8.97 -22.39 9.20
C ARG A 188 -7.89 -23.12 8.42
N ASN A 189 -6.63 -22.83 8.68
CA ASN A 189 -5.51 -23.60 8.15
C ASN A 189 -5.19 -24.80 9.05
N GLY A 190 -4.41 -25.75 8.52
CA GLY A 190 -4.07 -26.98 9.22
C GLY A 190 -3.29 -26.80 10.54
N CYS A 191 -2.73 -25.61 10.79
CA CYS A 191 -2.00 -25.26 12.01
C CYS A 191 -2.86 -24.49 13.02
N GLY A 192 -4.19 -24.47 12.85
CA GLY A 192 -5.12 -23.79 13.77
C GLY A 192 -5.25 -22.28 13.60
N GLY A 193 -4.50 -21.67 12.68
CA GLY A 193 -4.65 -20.26 12.32
C GLY A 193 -5.84 -20.02 11.40
N THR A 194 -6.31 -18.78 11.34
CA THR A 194 -7.38 -18.35 10.45
C THR A 194 -6.81 -17.49 9.35
N ARG A 195 -7.25 -17.71 8.11
CA ARG A 195 -6.84 -16.90 6.96
C ARG A 195 -8.05 -16.40 6.19
N ALA A 196 -7.92 -15.23 5.62
CA ALA A 196 -8.90 -14.71 4.68
C ALA A 196 -8.89 -15.51 3.37
N ALA A 197 -10.05 -15.98 2.93
CA ALA A 197 -10.24 -16.61 1.64
C ALA A 197 -10.54 -15.53 0.59
N TYR A 198 -9.79 -15.51 -0.50
CA TYR A 198 -10.05 -14.70 -1.70
C TYR A 198 -9.28 -15.26 -2.90
N GLY A 199 -9.83 -15.03 -4.09
CA GLY A 199 -9.22 -15.45 -5.35
C GLY A 199 -8.33 -14.37 -5.98
N THR A 200 -7.72 -14.68 -7.12
CA THR A 200 -6.81 -13.78 -7.84
C THR A 200 -7.52 -12.62 -8.55
N SER A 201 -8.82 -12.73 -8.80
CA SER A 201 -9.59 -11.67 -9.49
C SER A 201 -9.59 -10.35 -8.75
N VAL A 202 -9.69 -10.37 -7.41
CA VAL A 202 -9.60 -9.15 -6.59
C VAL A 202 -8.18 -8.57 -6.64
N LEU A 203 -7.14 -9.40 -6.63
CA LEU A 203 -5.74 -8.97 -6.73
C LEU A 203 -5.51 -8.22 -8.04
N LEU A 204 -5.85 -8.83 -9.18
CA LEU A 204 -5.67 -8.24 -10.51
C LEU A 204 -6.45 -6.92 -10.66
N ARG A 205 -7.69 -6.88 -10.20
CA ARG A 205 -8.50 -5.67 -10.23
C ARG A 205 -7.89 -4.56 -9.39
N THR A 206 -7.45 -4.88 -8.18
CA THR A 206 -6.80 -3.91 -7.27
C THR A 206 -5.54 -3.34 -7.89
N VAL A 207 -4.70 -4.17 -8.48
CA VAL A 207 -3.46 -3.73 -9.14
C VAL A 207 -3.76 -2.82 -10.34
N ALA A 208 -4.72 -3.18 -11.19
CA ALA A 208 -5.09 -2.35 -12.33
C ALA A 208 -5.59 -0.96 -11.91
N VAL A 209 -6.40 -0.90 -10.85
CA VAL A 209 -6.87 0.38 -10.30
C VAL A 209 -5.72 1.14 -9.64
N LEU A 210 -4.83 0.46 -8.90
CA LEU A 210 -3.67 1.08 -8.27
C LEU A 210 -2.79 1.80 -9.30
N LEU A 211 -2.45 1.16 -10.41
CA LEU A 211 -1.65 1.78 -11.46
C LEU A 211 -2.30 3.04 -12.02
N ASN A 212 -3.61 3.00 -12.27
CA ASN A 212 -4.37 4.18 -12.73
C ASN A 212 -4.35 5.31 -11.68
N ILE A 213 -4.54 4.98 -10.41
CA ILE A 213 -4.50 5.98 -9.32
C ILE A 213 -3.09 6.55 -9.15
N MET A 214 -2.05 5.72 -9.23
CA MET A 214 -0.66 6.20 -9.21
C MET A 214 -0.39 7.19 -10.33
N GLN A 215 -0.85 6.90 -11.56
CA GLN A 215 -0.75 7.82 -12.68
C GLN A 215 -1.39 9.17 -12.35
N LYS A 216 -2.61 9.17 -11.82
CA LYS A 216 -3.36 10.39 -11.47
C LYS A 216 -2.72 11.18 -10.33
N VAL A 217 -2.10 10.51 -9.36
CA VAL A 217 -1.36 11.18 -8.28
C VAL A 217 -0.08 11.81 -8.83
N ILE A 218 0.68 11.07 -9.64
CA ILE A 218 1.94 11.55 -10.22
C ILE A 218 1.72 12.69 -11.21
N SER A 219 0.63 12.63 -12.01
CA SER A 219 0.26 13.72 -12.95
C SER A 219 -0.36 14.94 -12.27
N GLY A 220 -0.68 14.85 -10.97
CA GLY A 220 -1.34 15.93 -10.23
C GLY A 220 -2.86 16.02 -10.44
N GLU A 221 -3.49 15.05 -11.10
CA GLU A 221 -4.95 15.00 -11.21
C GLU A 221 -5.63 14.71 -9.86
N ILE A 222 -4.97 13.95 -8.99
CA ILE A 222 -5.39 13.70 -7.61
C ILE A 222 -4.44 14.44 -6.68
N GLU A 223 -4.89 15.60 -6.19
CA GLU A 223 -4.10 16.44 -5.30
C GLU A 223 -4.35 16.19 -3.81
N ASN A 224 -5.52 15.67 -3.47
CA ASN A 224 -5.94 15.45 -2.09
C ASN A 224 -5.82 13.99 -1.67
N ASN A 225 -5.68 13.77 -0.37
CA ASN A 225 -5.68 12.43 0.20
C ASN A 225 -7.02 11.75 -0.05
N THR A 226 -6.98 10.59 -0.67
CA THR A 226 -8.17 9.98 -1.28
C THR A 226 -8.26 8.50 -0.97
N LEU A 227 -9.42 8.06 -0.50
CA LEU A 227 -9.76 6.65 -0.34
C LEU A 227 -10.55 6.18 -1.56
N ILE A 228 -10.12 5.10 -2.15
CA ILE A 228 -10.79 4.43 -3.28
C ILE A 228 -11.24 3.05 -2.80
N ASP A 229 -12.54 2.83 -2.83
CA ASP A 229 -13.14 1.52 -2.56
C ASP A 229 -13.38 0.79 -3.89
N ILE A 230 -12.91 -0.43 -3.97
CA ILE A 230 -13.01 -1.29 -5.15
C ILE A 230 -13.91 -2.47 -4.78
N LEU A 231 -15.10 -2.50 -5.38
CA LEU A 231 -16.09 -3.55 -5.19
C LEU A 231 -15.93 -4.61 -6.29
N SER A 232 -16.56 -5.76 -6.10
CA SER A 232 -16.51 -6.86 -7.07
C SER A 232 -17.07 -6.48 -8.44
N ASP A 233 -18.04 -5.59 -8.50
CA ASP A 233 -18.79 -5.18 -9.70
C ASP A 233 -18.51 -3.75 -10.16
N LYS A 234 -17.89 -2.92 -9.31
CA LYS A 234 -17.61 -1.52 -9.63
C LYS A 234 -16.41 -0.97 -8.83
N VAL A 235 -15.85 0.10 -9.32
CA VAL A 235 -14.90 0.94 -8.60
C VAL A 235 -15.65 2.18 -8.13
N SER A 236 -15.61 2.49 -6.84
CA SER A 236 -16.12 3.77 -6.37
C SER A 236 -15.20 4.89 -6.87
N TYR A 237 -15.78 6.01 -7.24
CA TYR A 237 -14.96 7.18 -7.54
C TYR A 237 -14.23 7.62 -6.27
N PRO A 238 -13.01 8.19 -6.44
CA PRO A 238 -12.22 8.64 -5.31
C PRO A 238 -13.04 9.56 -4.42
N ALA A 239 -13.28 9.11 -3.20
CA ALA A 239 -13.87 9.95 -2.16
C ALA A 239 -12.75 10.61 -1.39
N HIS A 240 -12.84 11.92 -1.17
CA HIS A 240 -11.91 12.58 -0.27
C HIS A 240 -12.08 12.02 1.14
N ILE A 241 -10.98 11.63 1.77
CA ILE A 241 -11.03 11.35 3.19
C ILE A 241 -11.35 12.64 3.90
N ILE A 242 -12.44 12.65 4.64
CA ILE A 242 -12.74 13.72 5.56
C ILE A 242 -11.76 13.58 6.72
N PRO A 243 -10.85 14.56 6.92
CA PRO A 243 -9.94 14.53 8.05
C PRO A 243 -10.75 14.52 9.33
N MET A 244 -10.42 13.61 10.25
CA MET A 244 -11.04 13.58 11.57
C MET A 244 -10.36 14.61 12.46
N GLU A 245 -11.16 15.52 13.05
CA GLU A 245 -10.64 16.60 13.93
C GLU A 245 -9.88 16.04 15.14
N GLY A 246 -10.31 14.90 15.68
CA GLY A 246 -9.67 14.18 16.76
C GLY A 246 -8.44 13.37 16.37
N CYS A 247 -8.08 13.28 15.09
CA CYS A 247 -6.96 12.47 14.65
C CYS A 247 -5.62 12.97 15.23
N ASN A 248 -4.93 12.10 15.95
CA ASN A 248 -3.64 12.44 16.58
C ASN A 248 -2.52 12.67 15.55
N CYS A 249 -2.62 12.13 14.36
CA CYS A 249 -1.64 12.33 13.30
C CYS A 249 -1.82 13.63 12.54
N CYS A 250 -3.02 13.92 12.02
CA CYS A 250 -3.24 15.05 11.13
C CYS A 250 -4.23 16.11 11.66
N GLY A 251 -5.04 15.80 12.68
CA GLY A 251 -6.03 16.72 13.26
C GLY A 251 -5.41 17.93 13.95
N ASN A 252 -4.29 17.76 14.62
CA ASN A 252 -3.59 18.85 15.33
C ASN A 252 -2.82 19.82 14.41
N ARG A 253 -2.64 19.50 13.12
CA ARG A 253 -1.90 20.38 12.19
C ARG A 253 -2.59 21.74 11.98
N LYS A 254 -3.92 21.78 12.02
CA LYS A 254 -4.64 23.07 11.98
C LYS A 254 -4.28 23.99 13.13
N LYS A 255 -4.10 23.46 14.35
CA LYS A 255 -3.74 24.27 15.53
C LYS A 255 -2.33 24.85 15.41
N LEU A 256 -1.38 24.08 14.90
CA LEU A 256 0.00 24.55 14.70
C LEU A 256 0.08 25.63 13.61
N GLN A 257 -0.58 25.44 12.46
CA GLN A 257 -0.60 26.45 11.39
C GLN A 257 -1.32 27.75 11.78
N MET A 258 -2.36 27.66 12.63
CA MET A 258 -3.01 28.85 13.17
C MET A 258 -2.12 29.60 14.16
N CYS A 259 -1.37 28.89 15.02
CA CYS A 259 -0.41 29.50 15.94
C CYS A 259 0.76 30.19 15.20
N GLU A 260 1.27 29.59 14.14
CA GLU A 260 2.33 30.19 13.31
C GLU A 260 1.85 31.42 12.56
N ALA A 261 0.59 31.43 12.09
CA ALA A 261 -0.02 32.57 11.42
C ALA A 261 -0.35 33.74 12.38
N GLU A 262 -0.60 33.46 13.66
CA GLU A 262 -0.84 34.46 14.71
C GLU A 262 0.46 35.05 15.27
N THR A 263 1.56 34.30 15.27
CA THR A 263 2.89 34.76 15.68
C THR A 263 3.64 35.56 14.62
N SER A 264 3.12 35.57 13.37
CA SER A 264 3.69 36.32 12.23
C SER A 264 2.98 37.64 11.96
N LYS A 265 2.09 38.08 12.84
CA LYS A 265 1.45 39.41 12.87
C LYS A 265 1.92 40.23 14.04
#